data_ac1b5bb1fe472e487d76a0c3b7ce4fc5
#
_entry.id   ac1b5bb1fe472e487d76a0c3b7ce4fc5
#
_cell.length_a   1.000
_cell.length_b   1.000
_cell.length_c   1.000
_cell.angle_alpha   90.00
_cell.angle_beta   90.00
_cell.angle_gamma   90.00
#
_symmetry.space_group_name_H-M   'P 1'
#
loop_
_entity.id
_entity.type
_entity.pdbx_description
1 polymer ?
#
loop_
_entity_poly.entity_id
_entity_poly.type
_entity_poly.pdbx_seq_one_letter_code
_entity_poly.pdbx_strand_id
1 'polypeptide(L)'
;MKVTVFASAFFLVSPLVLLAWLEKKTSVKEAIFVSLGQFLGLFPGIIGSYLRAAYYWTLLDRCSWEIHVGFGSYFSQRGAELGANIAMGGYCIIGTASIGDGVMIASRVSIPSGKRQHVDDIGRLCSNTTLDRVTIGKKCWIGEGAIILADVGDGCIVSAGTVITTKMPDNYLIGGNPGKPIKELPH
;
A
#
# COMPACT_ATOMS: atom_id res chain seq x y z
N MET A 1 -19.19 0.72 18.27
CA MET A 1 -19.50 1.42 17.00
C MET A 1 -18.53 1.05 15.86
N LYS A 2 -17.19 1.25 15.93
CA LYS A 2 -16.27 0.89 14.82
C LYS A 2 -16.35 -0.60 14.42
N VAL A 3 -16.35 -1.52 15.38
CA VAL A 3 -16.42 -2.98 15.14
C VAL A 3 -17.73 -3.36 14.43
N THR A 4 -18.86 -2.80 14.86
CA THR A 4 -20.18 -3.08 14.26
C THR A 4 -20.22 -2.64 12.79
N VAL A 5 -19.73 -1.42 12.52
CA VAL A 5 -19.66 -0.89 11.12
C VAL A 5 -18.73 -1.74 10.25
N PHE A 6 -17.59 -2.13 10.78
CA PHE A 6 -16.66 -3.01 10.06
C PHE A 6 -17.28 -4.39 9.76
N ALA A 7 -17.96 -5.01 10.72
CA ALA A 7 -18.65 -6.28 10.53
C ALA A 7 -19.76 -6.18 9.44
N SER A 8 -20.53 -5.09 9.43
CA SER A 8 -21.52 -4.84 8.37
C SER A 8 -20.86 -4.65 7.00
N ALA A 9 -19.75 -3.90 6.93
CA ALA A 9 -18.99 -3.73 5.71
C ALA A 9 -18.44 -5.07 5.20
N PHE A 10 -17.89 -5.90 6.11
CA PHE A 10 -17.38 -7.21 5.77
C PHE A 10 -18.49 -8.13 5.20
N PHE A 11 -19.68 -8.15 5.80
CA PHE A 11 -20.81 -8.91 5.27
C PHE A 11 -21.18 -8.47 3.85
N LEU A 12 -21.20 -7.15 3.60
CA LEU A 12 -21.51 -6.60 2.28
C LEU A 12 -20.47 -6.97 1.21
N VAL A 13 -19.18 -7.00 1.56
CA VAL A 13 -18.13 -7.33 0.59
C VAL A 13 -17.83 -8.82 0.49
N SER A 14 -18.41 -9.67 1.34
CA SER A 14 -18.11 -11.11 1.39
C SER A 14 -18.30 -11.85 0.05
N PRO A 15 -19.31 -11.54 -0.81
CA PRO A 15 -19.40 -12.16 -2.14
C PRO A 15 -18.21 -11.79 -3.04
N LEU A 16 -17.72 -10.53 -2.96
CA LEU A 16 -16.56 -10.09 -3.73
C LEU A 16 -15.26 -10.72 -3.21
N VAL A 17 -15.16 -10.87 -1.89
CA VAL A 17 -14.05 -11.60 -1.25
C VAL A 17 -14.02 -13.04 -1.73
N LEU A 18 -15.18 -13.73 -1.79
CA LEU A 18 -15.27 -15.11 -2.27
C LEU A 18 -14.81 -15.23 -3.74
N LEU A 19 -15.25 -14.32 -4.61
CA LEU A 19 -14.82 -14.28 -6.02
C LEU A 19 -13.31 -14.10 -6.14
N ALA A 20 -12.76 -13.13 -5.43
CA ALA A 20 -11.33 -12.88 -5.42
C ALA A 20 -10.54 -14.05 -4.80
N TRP A 21 -11.10 -14.76 -3.82
CA TRP A 21 -10.47 -15.95 -3.22
C TRP A 21 -10.46 -17.13 -4.20
N LEU A 22 -11.55 -17.35 -4.95
CA LEU A 22 -11.63 -18.41 -5.96
C LEU A 22 -10.61 -18.20 -7.09
N GLU A 23 -10.27 -16.95 -7.41
CA GLU A 23 -9.23 -16.63 -8.38
C GLU A 23 -7.88 -17.28 -8.05
N LYS A 24 -7.51 -17.43 -6.77
CA LYS A 24 -6.26 -18.10 -6.35
C LYS A 24 -6.12 -19.52 -6.91
N LYS A 25 -7.23 -20.16 -7.30
CA LYS A 25 -7.26 -21.50 -7.89
C LYS A 25 -7.18 -21.50 -9.42
N THR A 26 -7.11 -20.33 -10.04
CA THR A 26 -7.05 -20.18 -11.50
C THR A 26 -5.66 -19.74 -11.95
N SER A 27 -5.40 -19.82 -13.25
CA SER A 27 -4.15 -19.32 -13.87
C SER A 27 -4.14 -17.78 -14.04
N VAL A 28 -5.27 -17.11 -13.79
CA VAL A 28 -5.41 -15.66 -13.90
C VAL A 28 -4.86 -15.02 -12.63
N LYS A 29 -3.67 -14.45 -12.72
CA LYS A 29 -2.99 -13.84 -11.55
C LYS A 29 -3.59 -12.48 -11.22
N GLU A 30 -4.28 -12.38 -10.07
CA GLU A 30 -4.69 -11.14 -9.38
C GLU A 30 -5.60 -10.18 -10.17
N ALA A 31 -6.08 -10.54 -11.36
CA ALA A 31 -6.92 -9.64 -12.17
C ALA A 31 -8.28 -9.36 -11.52
N ILE A 32 -8.94 -10.38 -10.94
CA ILE A 32 -10.21 -10.22 -10.22
C ILE A 32 -9.98 -9.44 -8.92
N PHE A 33 -8.94 -9.78 -8.17
CA PHE A 33 -8.58 -9.07 -6.95
C PHE A 33 -8.39 -7.57 -7.21
N VAL A 34 -7.59 -7.22 -8.21
CA VAL A 34 -7.32 -5.82 -8.55
C VAL A 34 -8.59 -5.12 -9.06
N SER A 35 -9.36 -5.76 -9.96
CA SER A 35 -10.57 -5.17 -10.53
C SER A 35 -11.62 -4.88 -9.45
N LEU A 36 -11.84 -5.81 -8.53
CA LEU A 36 -12.78 -5.62 -7.42
C LEU A 36 -12.26 -4.57 -6.42
N GLY A 37 -10.96 -4.51 -6.16
CA GLY A 37 -10.34 -3.47 -5.35
C GLY A 37 -10.54 -2.08 -5.96
N GLN A 38 -10.35 -1.93 -7.27
CA GLN A 38 -10.62 -0.69 -8.01
C GLN A 38 -12.11 -0.33 -7.99
N PHE A 39 -13.00 -1.31 -8.21
CA PHE A 39 -14.44 -1.10 -8.10
C PHE A 39 -14.84 -0.57 -6.71
N LEU A 40 -14.34 -1.18 -5.63
CA LEU A 40 -14.54 -0.67 -4.27
C LEU A 40 -13.89 0.70 -4.06
N GLY A 41 -12.85 1.02 -4.83
CA GLY A 41 -12.21 2.33 -4.87
C GLY A 41 -13.17 3.46 -5.25
N LEU A 42 -14.22 3.19 -6.01
CA LEU A 42 -15.20 4.18 -6.48
C LEU A 42 -16.22 4.59 -5.41
N PHE A 43 -16.30 3.89 -4.29
CA PHE A 43 -17.22 4.27 -3.20
C PHE A 43 -16.60 5.39 -2.35
N PRO A 44 -17.22 6.58 -2.30
CA PRO A 44 -16.65 7.73 -1.60
C PRO A 44 -16.83 7.64 -0.08
N GLY A 45 -16.10 8.50 0.62
CA GLY A 45 -16.25 8.76 2.04
C GLY A 45 -15.91 7.60 2.96
N ILE A 46 -16.39 7.70 4.19
CA ILE A 46 -16.06 6.76 5.26
C ILE A 46 -16.64 5.35 4.99
N ILE A 47 -17.80 5.28 4.36
CA ILE A 47 -18.43 3.99 3.99
C ILE A 47 -17.52 3.24 3.02
N GLY A 48 -17.06 3.92 1.95
CA GLY A 48 -16.13 3.34 1.00
C GLY A 48 -14.82 2.88 1.66
N SER A 49 -14.30 3.63 2.64
CA SER A 49 -13.12 3.22 3.38
C SER A 49 -13.33 1.92 4.17
N TYR A 50 -14.46 1.75 4.85
CA TYR A 50 -14.78 0.51 5.56
C TYR A 50 -14.95 -0.68 4.60
N LEU A 51 -15.56 -0.48 3.44
CA LEU A 51 -15.71 -1.54 2.43
C LEU A 51 -14.33 -1.99 1.91
N ARG A 52 -13.43 -1.06 1.60
CA ARG A 52 -12.06 -1.36 1.19
C ARG A 52 -11.25 -2.03 2.30
N ALA A 53 -11.32 -1.52 3.53
CA ALA A 53 -10.63 -2.12 4.67
C ALA A 53 -11.08 -3.58 4.90
N ALA A 54 -12.38 -3.83 4.85
CA ALA A 54 -12.95 -5.17 5.01
C ALA A 54 -12.53 -6.13 3.88
N TYR A 55 -12.48 -5.64 2.64
CA TYR A 55 -12.01 -6.40 1.48
C TYR A 55 -10.54 -6.80 1.61
N TYR A 56 -9.67 -5.84 1.95
CA TYR A 56 -8.23 -6.07 2.04
C TYR A 56 -7.82 -6.84 3.29
N TRP A 57 -8.57 -6.74 4.40
CA TRP A 57 -8.32 -7.49 5.62
C TRP A 57 -8.22 -9.00 5.41
N THR A 58 -8.99 -9.56 4.47
CA THR A 58 -9.04 -11.01 4.21
C THR A 58 -8.19 -11.46 3.02
N LEU A 59 -7.81 -10.56 2.13
CA LEU A 59 -7.21 -10.91 0.84
C LEU A 59 -5.73 -10.59 0.73
N LEU A 60 -5.21 -9.66 1.54
CA LEU A 60 -3.78 -9.40 1.65
C LEU A 60 -3.09 -10.46 2.52
N ASP A 61 -1.79 -10.62 2.37
CA ASP A 61 -1.00 -11.58 3.14
C ASP A 61 -1.11 -11.33 4.65
N ARG A 62 -1.10 -10.06 5.06
CA ARG A 62 -1.41 -9.61 6.42
C ARG A 62 -2.04 -8.22 6.37
N CYS A 63 -3.14 -8.03 7.07
CA CYS A 63 -3.79 -6.73 7.14
C CYS A 63 -4.54 -6.57 8.47
N SER A 64 -4.27 -5.47 9.18
CA SER A 64 -5.11 -5.07 10.31
C SER A 64 -6.48 -4.60 9.81
N TRP A 65 -7.51 -4.79 10.61
CA TRP A 65 -8.84 -4.19 10.36
C TRP A 65 -8.87 -2.68 10.69
N GLU A 66 -7.88 -2.20 11.44
CA GLU A 66 -7.75 -0.79 11.85
C GLU A 66 -6.99 0.02 10.81
N ILE A 67 -7.44 -0.04 9.57
CA ILE A 67 -6.86 0.75 8.47
C ILE A 67 -7.92 1.64 7.85
N HIS A 68 -7.47 2.79 7.35
CA HIS A 68 -8.25 3.66 6.47
C HIS A 68 -7.64 3.63 5.07
N VAL A 69 -8.44 3.26 4.08
CA VAL A 69 -8.02 3.28 2.67
C VAL A 69 -8.87 4.33 1.95
N GLY A 70 -8.22 5.37 1.43
CA GLY A 70 -8.86 6.51 0.78
C GLY A 70 -9.53 6.17 -0.56
N PHE A 71 -10.37 7.08 -1.04
CA PHE A 71 -11.08 6.98 -2.31
C PHE A 71 -10.11 6.79 -3.49
N GLY A 72 -10.41 5.89 -4.42
CA GLY A 72 -9.58 5.61 -5.59
C GLY A 72 -8.27 4.84 -5.30
N SER A 73 -7.97 4.53 -4.03
CA SER A 73 -6.78 3.78 -3.65
C SER A 73 -7.00 2.28 -3.72
N TYR A 74 -5.99 1.56 -4.19
CA TYR A 74 -6.05 0.09 -4.29
C TYR A 74 -4.67 -0.57 -4.17
N PHE A 75 -4.69 -1.88 -3.92
CA PHE A 75 -3.51 -2.73 -3.93
C PHE A 75 -3.44 -3.49 -5.25
N SER A 76 -2.29 -3.42 -5.93
CA SER A 76 -2.05 -4.12 -7.20
C SER A 76 -1.53 -5.55 -6.99
N GLN A 77 -1.16 -5.90 -5.76
CA GLN A 77 -0.64 -7.22 -5.39
C GLN A 77 -1.18 -7.63 -4.01
N ARG A 78 -1.50 -8.92 -3.84
CA ARG A 78 -1.92 -9.48 -2.54
C ARG A 78 -0.79 -9.56 -1.52
N GLY A 79 0.45 -9.58 -1.99
CA GLY A 79 1.65 -9.71 -1.16
C GLY A 79 1.94 -8.50 -0.26
N ALA A 80 0.98 -7.59 -0.07
CA ALA A 80 1.12 -6.49 0.88
C ALA A 80 0.82 -6.95 2.31
N GLU A 81 1.58 -6.38 3.26
CA GLU A 81 1.39 -6.57 4.70
C GLU A 81 1.17 -5.23 5.38
N LEU A 82 0.10 -5.10 6.13
CA LEU A 82 -0.31 -3.86 6.77
C LEU A 82 -0.44 -4.03 8.28
N GLY A 83 0.26 -3.20 9.03
CA GLY A 83 0.12 -3.04 10.47
C GLY A 83 -1.19 -2.36 10.86
N ALA A 84 -1.30 -2.03 12.15
CA ALA A 84 -2.45 -1.35 12.71
C ALA A 84 -2.38 0.18 12.55
N ASN A 85 -3.54 0.84 12.58
CA ASN A 85 -3.66 2.31 12.58
C ASN A 85 -2.99 2.99 11.37
N ILE A 86 -3.08 2.37 10.20
CA ILE A 86 -2.62 2.97 8.94
C ILE A 86 -3.72 3.84 8.37
N ALA A 87 -3.36 5.07 7.98
CA ALA A 87 -4.23 5.96 7.22
C ALA A 87 -3.63 6.22 5.83
N MET A 88 -4.38 5.84 4.80
CA MET A 88 -4.00 6.04 3.40
C MET A 88 -4.96 7.02 2.73
N GLY A 89 -4.40 8.07 2.12
CA GLY A 89 -5.11 9.06 1.33
C GLY A 89 -5.72 8.50 0.05
N GLY A 90 -6.27 9.37 -0.79
CA GLY A 90 -6.89 8.98 -2.06
C GLY A 90 -5.89 8.74 -3.17
N TYR A 91 -6.30 7.90 -4.14
CA TYR A 91 -5.55 7.62 -5.38
C TYR A 91 -4.14 7.05 -5.17
N CYS A 92 -3.93 6.32 -4.09
CA CYS A 92 -2.69 5.59 -3.85
C CYS A 92 -2.70 4.23 -4.54
N ILE A 93 -1.53 3.80 -5.05
CA ILE A 93 -1.33 2.48 -5.66
C ILE A 93 -0.22 1.77 -4.90
N ILE A 94 -0.56 0.65 -4.27
CA ILE A 94 0.37 -0.12 -3.46
C ILE A 94 0.58 -1.50 -4.07
N GLY A 95 1.82 -1.85 -4.32
CA GLY A 95 2.25 -3.18 -4.75
C GLY A 95 2.58 -4.10 -3.58
N THR A 96 3.62 -4.91 -3.73
CA THR A 96 4.14 -5.76 -2.66
C THR A 96 4.93 -4.90 -1.67
N ALA A 97 4.32 -4.61 -0.53
CA ALA A 97 4.90 -3.75 0.48
C ALA A 97 4.62 -4.27 1.90
N SER A 98 5.54 -4.02 2.83
CA SER A 98 5.32 -4.21 4.27
C SER A 98 5.25 -2.83 4.93
N ILE A 99 4.11 -2.46 5.48
CA ILE A 99 3.85 -1.13 6.05
C ILE A 99 3.62 -1.28 7.55
N GLY A 100 4.45 -0.63 8.34
CA GLY A 100 4.43 -0.70 9.81
C GLY A 100 3.23 0.02 10.44
N ASP A 101 3.08 -0.18 11.75
CA ASP A 101 1.99 0.41 12.52
C ASP A 101 2.05 1.95 12.54
N GLY A 102 0.90 2.60 12.49
CA GLY A 102 0.78 4.05 12.63
C GLY A 102 1.31 4.86 11.45
N VAL A 103 1.50 4.26 10.30
CA VAL A 103 1.95 4.96 9.09
C VAL A 103 0.80 5.78 8.50
N MET A 104 1.12 7.03 8.18
CA MET A 104 0.22 7.93 7.44
C MET A 104 0.74 8.15 6.02
N ILE A 105 -0.08 7.83 5.04
CA ILE A 105 0.21 7.97 3.62
C ILE A 105 -0.72 9.02 3.04
N ALA A 106 -0.16 10.10 2.51
CA ALA A 106 -0.94 11.14 1.84
C ALA A 106 -1.50 10.65 0.49
N SER A 107 -2.22 11.52 -0.21
CA SER A 107 -2.83 11.15 -1.49
C SER A 107 -1.80 10.99 -2.62
N ARG A 108 -2.16 10.22 -3.65
CA ARG A 108 -1.35 10.00 -4.87
C ARG A 108 0.04 9.40 -4.63
N VAL A 109 0.23 8.71 -3.51
CA VAL A 109 1.47 7.98 -3.24
C VAL A 109 1.48 6.68 -4.04
N SER A 110 2.63 6.38 -4.64
CA SER A 110 2.88 5.11 -5.34
C SER A 110 3.97 4.32 -4.61
N ILE A 111 3.66 3.08 -4.25
CA ILE A 111 4.61 2.13 -3.66
C ILE A 111 4.60 0.87 -4.54
N PRO A 112 5.30 0.89 -5.68
CA PRO A 112 5.38 -0.30 -6.54
C PRO A 112 6.21 -1.38 -5.86
N SER A 113 6.17 -2.60 -6.43
CA SER A 113 6.92 -3.76 -5.91
C SER A 113 8.40 -3.68 -6.31
N GLY A 114 9.12 -2.72 -5.74
CA GLY A 114 10.52 -2.46 -6.04
C GLY A 114 10.77 -1.72 -7.36
N LYS A 115 12.04 -1.59 -7.73
CA LYS A 115 12.49 -0.78 -8.88
C LYS A 115 12.84 -1.56 -10.13
N ARG A 116 12.85 -2.90 -10.07
CA ARG A 116 13.31 -3.77 -11.17
C ARG A 116 12.23 -4.72 -11.68
N GLN A 117 10.97 -4.32 -11.67
CA GLN A 117 9.85 -5.21 -11.99
C GLN A 117 9.92 -5.84 -13.38
N HIS A 118 10.47 -5.12 -14.37
CA HIS A 118 10.51 -5.55 -15.76
C HIS A 118 11.93 -5.51 -16.34
N VAL A 119 12.94 -5.59 -15.49
CA VAL A 119 14.34 -5.45 -15.89
C VAL A 119 15.14 -6.62 -15.32
N ASP A 120 15.93 -7.31 -16.19
CA ASP A 120 16.86 -8.37 -15.78
C ASP A 120 18.09 -7.82 -15.04
N ASP A 121 18.97 -8.72 -14.58
CA ASP A 121 20.17 -8.37 -13.82
C ASP A 121 21.18 -7.53 -14.59
N ILE A 122 21.09 -7.50 -15.93
CA ILE A 122 21.96 -6.72 -16.81
C ILE A 122 21.27 -5.47 -17.38
N GLY A 123 20.08 -5.12 -16.85
CA GLY A 123 19.38 -3.89 -17.20
C GLY A 123 18.55 -3.94 -18.48
N ARG A 124 18.24 -5.12 -19.02
CA ARG A 124 17.40 -5.29 -20.21
C ARG A 124 15.95 -5.54 -19.83
N LEU A 125 15.02 -5.06 -20.65
CA LEU A 125 13.61 -5.34 -20.49
C LEU A 125 13.35 -6.86 -20.58
N CYS A 126 12.68 -7.40 -19.57
CA CYS A 126 12.32 -8.82 -19.56
C CYS A 126 10.83 -9.00 -19.29
N SER A 127 10.27 -10.12 -19.80
CA SER A 127 8.86 -10.49 -19.60
C SER A 127 8.58 -11.06 -18.22
N ASN A 128 9.61 -11.53 -17.51
CA ASN A 128 9.48 -12.03 -16.15
C ASN A 128 9.47 -10.85 -15.18
N THR A 129 8.39 -10.73 -14.41
CA THR A 129 8.25 -9.68 -13.41
C THR A 129 8.82 -10.13 -12.08
N THR A 130 9.82 -9.42 -11.59
CA THR A 130 10.31 -9.59 -10.21
C THR A 130 9.61 -8.59 -9.30
N LEU A 131 8.95 -9.09 -8.26
CA LEU A 131 8.24 -8.26 -7.29
C LEU A 131 9.05 -8.21 -5.99
N ASP A 132 9.82 -7.15 -5.82
CA ASP A 132 10.58 -6.91 -4.59
C ASP A 132 9.66 -6.27 -3.54
N ARG A 133 9.70 -6.74 -2.31
CA ARG A 133 8.94 -6.15 -1.21
C ARG A 133 9.61 -4.87 -0.76
N VAL A 134 8.86 -3.77 -0.72
CA VAL A 134 9.28 -2.49 -0.16
C VAL A 134 8.81 -2.41 1.29
N THR A 135 9.71 -2.08 2.22
CA THR A 135 9.39 -1.94 3.64
C THR A 135 9.27 -0.46 4.02
N ILE A 136 8.17 -0.09 4.66
CA ILE A 136 8.01 1.20 5.33
C ILE A 136 7.89 0.93 6.83
N GLY A 137 8.80 1.50 7.59
CA GLY A 137 8.86 1.37 9.03
C GLY A 137 7.65 1.98 9.74
N LYS A 138 7.60 1.84 11.05
CA LYS A 138 6.49 2.32 11.88
C LYS A 138 6.49 3.84 11.99
N LYS A 139 5.29 4.43 12.23
CA LYS A 139 5.12 5.87 12.53
C LYS A 139 5.74 6.80 11.48
N CYS A 140 5.78 6.38 10.21
CA CYS A 140 6.22 7.22 9.11
C CYS A 140 5.08 8.10 8.59
N TRP A 141 5.44 9.28 8.09
CA TRP A 141 4.55 10.10 7.28
C TRP A 141 5.09 10.16 5.84
N ILE A 142 4.28 9.69 4.90
CA ILE A 142 4.63 9.70 3.46
C ILE A 142 3.85 10.82 2.80
N GLY A 143 4.56 11.84 2.36
CA GLY A 143 4.02 13.05 1.73
C GLY A 143 3.37 12.78 0.39
N GLU A 144 2.49 13.70 -0.01
CA GLU A 144 1.65 13.58 -1.21
C GLU A 144 2.50 13.42 -2.49
N GLY A 145 2.07 12.49 -3.36
CA GLY A 145 2.73 12.24 -4.64
C GLY A 145 4.11 11.59 -4.54
N ALA A 146 4.53 11.12 -3.36
CA ALA A 146 5.80 10.42 -3.22
C ALA A 146 5.77 9.06 -3.94
N ILE A 147 6.93 8.64 -4.47
CA ILE A 147 7.16 7.35 -5.12
C ILE A 147 8.21 6.59 -4.30
N ILE A 148 7.83 5.44 -3.74
CA ILE A 148 8.68 4.68 -2.83
C ILE A 148 9.10 3.37 -3.50
N LEU A 149 10.34 3.30 -3.97
CA LEU A 149 10.92 2.16 -4.68
C LEU A 149 11.93 1.38 -3.83
N ALA A 150 12.20 1.83 -2.60
CA ALA A 150 13.13 1.20 -1.66
C ALA A 150 12.67 1.43 -0.22
N ASP A 151 13.28 0.71 0.72
CA ASP A 151 12.88 0.73 2.13
C ASP A 151 13.04 2.10 2.79
N VAL A 152 12.10 2.42 3.68
CA VAL A 152 12.11 3.59 4.54
C VAL A 152 12.10 3.10 6.00
N GLY A 153 13.02 3.60 6.80
CA GLY A 153 13.15 3.26 8.22
C GLY A 153 11.98 3.77 9.07
N ASP A 154 12.01 3.45 10.36
CA ASP A 154 10.99 3.88 11.33
C ASP A 154 11.02 5.40 11.54
N GLY A 155 9.88 6.01 11.89
CA GLY A 155 9.79 7.40 12.31
C GLY A 155 10.14 8.45 11.25
N CYS A 156 10.18 8.09 9.98
CA CYS A 156 10.57 8.98 8.89
C CYS A 156 9.44 9.90 8.42
N ILE A 157 9.81 11.09 7.98
CA ILE A 157 8.96 12.02 7.24
C ILE A 157 9.47 12.11 5.80
N VAL A 158 8.72 11.58 4.85
CA VAL A 158 9.02 11.70 3.42
C VAL A 158 8.26 12.90 2.86
N SER A 159 8.97 13.90 2.37
CA SER A 159 8.38 15.11 1.80
C SER A 159 7.55 14.81 0.54
N ALA A 160 6.59 15.67 0.23
CA ALA A 160 5.76 15.53 -0.98
C ALA A 160 6.62 15.48 -2.25
N GLY A 161 6.20 14.64 -3.22
CA GLY A 161 6.89 14.48 -4.51
C GLY A 161 8.26 13.80 -4.45
N THR A 162 8.66 13.27 -3.29
CA THR A 162 9.96 12.60 -3.13
C THR A 162 9.96 11.24 -3.85
N VAL A 163 11.09 10.91 -4.50
CA VAL A 163 11.30 9.60 -5.14
C VAL A 163 12.39 8.82 -4.39
N ILE A 164 11.98 7.85 -3.58
CA ILE A 164 12.89 6.99 -2.81
C ILE A 164 13.39 5.84 -3.70
N THR A 165 14.69 5.84 -4.01
CA THR A 165 15.34 4.82 -4.85
C THR A 165 16.37 3.98 -4.10
N THR A 166 16.74 4.38 -2.89
CA THR A 166 17.70 3.71 -2.00
C THR A 166 17.14 3.63 -0.60
N LYS A 167 17.59 2.64 0.18
CA LYS A 167 17.17 2.48 1.57
C LYS A 167 17.45 3.73 2.40
N MET A 168 16.47 4.17 3.19
CA MET A 168 16.53 5.32 4.08
C MET A 168 16.67 4.88 5.54
N PRO A 169 17.51 5.59 6.33
CA PRO A 169 17.65 5.31 7.76
C PRO A 169 16.41 5.71 8.55
N ASP A 170 16.35 5.28 9.82
CA ASP A 170 15.27 5.63 10.75
C ASP A 170 15.36 7.12 11.16
N ASN A 171 14.18 7.70 11.50
CA ASN A 171 14.06 9.05 12.08
C ASN A 171 14.66 10.17 11.24
N TYR A 172 14.41 10.18 9.95
CA TYR A 172 14.85 11.25 9.06
C TYR A 172 13.70 11.96 8.35
N LEU A 173 13.88 13.28 8.17
CA LEU A 173 13.20 14.03 7.12
C LEU A 173 13.93 13.74 5.81
N ILE A 174 13.18 13.26 4.82
CA ILE A 174 13.69 12.80 3.52
C ILE A 174 13.00 13.62 2.42
N GLY A 175 13.77 14.05 1.41
CA GLY A 175 13.21 14.84 0.31
C GLY A 175 14.02 14.75 -0.96
N GLY A 176 13.39 15.12 -2.08
CA GLY A 176 14.03 15.25 -3.39
C GLY A 176 13.79 14.08 -4.35
N ASN A 177 14.32 14.24 -5.56
CA ASN A 177 14.34 13.21 -6.62
C ASN A 177 15.74 13.18 -7.27
N PRO A 178 16.57 12.16 -6.97
CA PRO A 178 16.32 11.08 -6.00
C PRO A 178 16.27 11.59 -4.55
N GLY A 179 15.49 10.90 -3.70
CA GLY A 179 15.32 11.22 -2.29
C GLY A 179 16.62 11.05 -1.49
N LYS A 180 16.88 11.98 -0.58
CA LYS A 180 18.04 11.97 0.32
C LYS A 180 17.62 12.33 1.74
N PRO A 181 18.28 11.79 2.78
CA PRO A 181 18.13 12.29 4.14
C PRO A 181 18.53 13.78 4.21
N ILE A 182 17.65 14.61 4.75
CA ILE A 182 17.86 16.07 4.88
C ILE A 182 18.25 16.43 6.31
N LYS A 183 17.50 15.88 7.28
CA LYS A 183 17.64 16.21 8.69
C LYS A 183 17.21 15.03 9.55
N GLU A 184 17.98 14.73 10.58
CA GLU A 184 17.58 13.77 11.62
C GLU A 184 16.47 14.36 12.48
N LEU A 185 15.47 13.55 12.79
CA LEU A 185 14.31 13.93 13.60
C LEU A 185 14.53 13.50 15.06
N PRO A 186 14.04 14.26 16.04
CA PRO A 186 14.10 13.83 17.43
C PRO A 186 13.31 12.53 17.63
N HIS A 187 13.82 11.69 18.52
CA HIS A 187 13.24 10.41 18.92
C HIS A 187 11.98 10.60 19.77
#